data_6fa7c76b8ea29a3c7fa0057185562f42
#
_entry.id   6fa7c76b8ea29a3c7fa0057185562f42
#
_cell.length_a   1.000
_cell.length_b   1.000
_cell.length_c   1.000
_cell.angle_alpha   90.00
_cell.angle_beta   90.00
_cell.angle_gamma   90.00
#
_symmetry.space_group_name_H-M   'P 1'
#
loop_
_entity.id
_entity.type
_entity.pdbx_description
1 polymer ?
#
loop_
_entity_poly.entity_id
_entity_poly.type
_entity_poly.pdbx_seq_one_letter_code
_entity_poly.pdbx_strand_id
1 'polypeptide(L)'
;MTEHIMIIRHAEKPSVAEGIGGVDADGQASEGGLSVRGWQRAGALVAYFSARGTHASHIATPVVIFAAASHAKSQRPVLTVQPLAESLGVPLLSHYRSGADEAQVLTHALHTSGPVLICWRHESISMFAHLLGHPEAGEWGQDCFDAVWVFRREGEQWRWTITPQALLASDERLPRSTA
;
A
#
# COMPACT_ATOMS: atom_id res chain seq x y z
N MET A 1 5.06 18.35 9.29
CA MET A 1 4.21 17.87 8.18
C MET A 1 5.03 16.87 7.38
N THR A 2 4.39 15.82 6.84
CA THR A 2 5.11 14.83 6.02
C THR A 2 5.61 15.46 4.71
N GLU A 3 6.76 15.00 4.27
CA GLU A 3 7.33 15.31 2.95
C GLU A 3 7.44 14.04 2.07
N HIS A 4 6.90 12.91 2.58
CA HIS A 4 7.05 11.61 1.91
C HIS A 4 5.83 10.72 2.17
N ILE A 5 5.05 10.48 1.12
CA ILE A 5 3.88 9.60 1.15
C ILE A 5 4.14 8.45 0.18
N MET A 6 3.99 7.24 0.67
CA MET A 6 4.07 6.01 -0.13
C MET A 6 2.71 5.34 -0.13
N ILE A 7 2.26 4.92 -1.31
CA ILE A 7 0.97 4.27 -1.47
C ILE A 7 1.18 2.91 -2.11
N ILE A 8 0.60 1.89 -1.51
CA ILE A 8 0.56 0.53 -2.05
C ILE A 8 -0.89 0.03 -2.11
N ARG A 9 -1.13 -0.87 -3.01
CA ARG A 9 -2.34 -1.68 -2.99
C ARG A 9 -2.20 -2.78 -1.94
N HIS A 10 -3.33 -3.27 -1.39
CA HIS A 10 -3.32 -4.50 -0.62
C HIS A 10 -2.72 -5.67 -1.43
N ALA A 11 -2.14 -6.64 -0.75
CA ALA A 11 -1.55 -7.83 -1.33
C ALA A 11 -2.59 -8.74 -2.04
N GLU A 12 -2.11 -9.79 -2.68
CA GLU A 12 -2.88 -10.64 -3.58
C GLU A 12 -4.09 -11.27 -2.89
N LYS A 13 -5.22 -11.14 -3.57
CA LYS A 13 -6.51 -11.69 -3.16
C LYS A 13 -6.67 -13.15 -3.62
N PRO A 14 -7.59 -13.92 -3.00
CA PRO A 14 -8.03 -15.20 -3.55
C PRO A 14 -8.69 -14.99 -4.93
N SER A 15 -8.64 -16.04 -5.76
CA SER A 15 -9.25 -16.07 -7.08
C SER A 15 -9.99 -17.40 -7.26
N VAL A 16 -11.30 -17.35 -7.26
CA VAL A 16 -12.14 -18.54 -7.47
C VAL A 16 -11.92 -19.13 -8.86
N ALA A 17 -11.77 -18.25 -9.86
CA ALA A 17 -11.54 -18.68 -11.25
C ALA A 17 -10.22 -19.46 -11.44
N GLU A 18 -9.22 -19.16 -10.61
CA GLU A 18 -7.92 -19.82 -10.62
C GLU A 18 -7.77 -20.91 -9.55
N GLY A 19 -8.82 -21.18 -8.77
CA GLY A 19 -8.78 -22.12 -7.65
C GLY A 19 -7.88 -21.71 -6.51
N ILE A 20 -7.60 -20.40 -6.38
CA ILE A 20 -6.72 -19.83 -5.33
C ILE A 20 -7.57 -19.45 -4.12
N GLY A 21 -7.41 -20.17 -3.02
CA GLY A 21 -8.05 -19.88 -1.75
C GLY A 21 -7.43 -18.67 -1.03
N GLY A 22 -8.21 -18.06 -0.13
CA GLY A 22 -7.74 -17.05 0.80
C GLY A 22 -7.73 -17.58 2.23
N VAL A 23 -6.89 -16.98 3.05
CA VAL A 23 -6.79 -17.27 4.48
C VAL A 23 -6.75 -15.96 5.29
N ASP A 24 -7.26 -16.02 6.50
CA ASP A 24 -7.16 -14.92 7.48
C ASP A 24 -5.82 -14.97 8.25
N ALA A 25 -5.71 -14.13 9.29
CA ALA A 25 -4.51 -14.05 10.12
C ALA A 25 -4.24 -15.32 10.94
N ASP A 26 -5.28 -16.10 11.23
CA ASP A 26 -5.20 -17.35 11.99
C ASP A 26 -4.97 -18.59 11.08
N GLY A 27 -4.85 -18.36 9.75
CA GLY A 27 -4.68 -19.42 8.76
C GLY A 27 -5.98 -20.14 8.39
N GLN A 28 -7.14 -19.63 8.81
CA GLN A 28 -8.43 -20.21 8.47
C GLN A 28 -8.88 -19.74 7.07
N ALA A 29 -9.62 -20.60 6.37
CA ALA A 29 -10.15 -20.25 5.04
C ALA A 29 -11.02 -18.99 5.12
N SER A 30 -10.73 -18.01 4.29
CA SER A 30 -11.39 -16.71 4.28
C SER A 30 -11.39 -16.07 2.89
N GLU A 31 -12.57 -15.81 2.35
CA GLU A 31 -12.71 -15.06 1.08
C GLU A 31 -12.31 -13.59 1.22
N GLY A 32 -12.41 -13.02 2.42
CA GLY A 32 -12.01 -11.66 2.75
C GLY A 32 -10.51 -11.52 3.06
N GLY A 33 -9.80 -12.65 3.20
CA GLY A 33 -8.39 -12.73 3.52
C GLY A 33 -7.47 -12.52 2.32
N LEU A 34 -6.19 -12.80 2.54
CA LEU A 34 -5.16 -12.81 1.50
C LEU A 34 -4.97 -14.22 0.93
N SER A 35 -4.55 -14.34 -0.31
CA SER A 35 -4.00 -15.60 -0.83
C SER A 35 -2.68 -15.94 -0.13
N VAL A 36 -2.18 -17.18 -0.30
CA VAL A 36 -0.84 -17.55 0.19
C VAL A 36 0.23 -16.60 -0.36
N ARG A 37 0.15 -16.26 -1.66
CA ARG A 37 1.05 -15.27 -2.27
C ARG A 37 0.91 -13.89 -1.62
N GLY A 38 -0.31 -13.48 -1.29
CA GLY A 38 -0.55 -12.22 -0.57
C GLY A 38 0.11 -12.19 0.81
N TRP A 39 0.09 -13.29 1.54
CA TRP A 39 0.80 -13.41 2.82
C TRP A 39 2.32 -13.40 2.66
N GLN A 40 2.86 -14.03 1.61
CA GLN A 40 4.28 -13.92 1.27
C GLN A 40 4.68 -12.46 1.02
N ARG A 41 3.85 -11.70 0.29
CA ARG A 41 4.08 -10.27 0.07
C ARG A 41 4.00 -9.47 1.37
N ALA A 42 2.98 -9.68 2.19
CA ALA A 42 2.85 -9.03 3.49
C ALA A 42 4.10 -9.24 4.38
N GLY A 43 4.62 -10.45 4.42
CA GLY A 43 5.88 -10.74 5.12
C GLY A 43 7.10 -10.07 4.50
N ALA A 44 7.20 -10.05 3.15
CA ALA A 44 8.32 -9.42 2.44
C ALA A 44 8.32 -7.89 2.58
N LEU A 45 7.15 -7.25 2.70
CA LEU A 45 7.03 -5.81 2.95
C LEU A 45 7.66 -5.38 4.28
N VAL A 46 7.75 -6.27 5.26
CA VAL A 46 8.44 -6.00 6.55
C VAL A 46 9.90 -5.66 6.30
N ALA A 47 10.62 -6.48 5.54
CA ALA A 47 12.02 -6.21 5.20
C ALA A 47 12.14 -5.01 4.23
N TYR A 48 11.19 -4.87 3.31
CA TYR A 48 11.21 -3.83 2.28
C TYR A 48 11.11 -2.42 2.86
N PHE A 49 10.26 -2.20 3.86
CA PHE A 49 10.08 -0.88 4.49
C PHE A 49 10.89 -0.68 5.77
N SER A 50 11.63 -1.68 6.26
CA SER A 50 12.48 -1.51 7.43
C SER A 50 13.80 -0.80 7.07
N ALA A 51 14.37 -0.03 8.03
CA ALA A 51 15.63 0.69 7.84
C ALA A 51 16.84 -0.20 7.55
N ARG A 52 16.70 -1.52 7.67
CA ARG A 52 17.75 -2.50 7.40
C ARG A 52 17.76 -3.01 5.95
N GLY A 53 16.73 -2.68 5.18
CA GLY A 53 16.65 -3.07 3.77
C GLY A 53 17.54 -2.20 2.89
N THR A 54 18.09 -2.78 1.81
CA THR A 54 18.74 -2.02 0.74
C THR A 54 17.63 -1.49 -0.18
N HIS A 55 17.26 -0.23 0.01
CA HIS A 55 16.15 0.36 -0.72
C HIS A 55 16.63 1.23 -1.87
N ALA A 56 15.80 1.32 -2.91
CA ALA A 56 15.84 2.44 -3.82
C ALA A 56 15.76 3.74 -3.00
N SER A 57 16.51 4.77 -3.38
CA SER A 57 16.72 6.01 -2.62
C SER A 57 15.44 6.80 -2.26
N HIS A 58 14.29 6.35 -2.73
CA HIS A 58 12.98 7.00 -2.56
C HIS A 58 11.97 6.18 -1.75
N ILE A 59 12.34 5.02 -1.22
CA ILE A 59 11.54 4.27 -0.24
C ILE A 59 12.05 4.60 1.16
N ALA A 60 11.14 4.90 2.07
CA ALA A 60 11.45 5.26 3.45
C ALA A 60 10.72 4.36 4.44
N THR A 61 11.26 4.23 5.65
CA THR A 61 10.57 3.57 6.76
C THR A 61 9.43 4.45 7.26
N PRO A 62 8.17 4.00 7.22
CA PRO A 62 7.04 4.80 7.67
C PRO A 62 7.03 4.96 9.19
N VAL A 63 6.56 6.11 9.66
CA VAL A 63 6.31 6.39 11.09
C VAL A 63 4.85 6.17 11.47
N VAL A 64 3.96 6.05 10.48
CA VAL A 64 2.55 5.71 10.62
C VAL A 64 2.09 5.00 9.35
N ILE A 65 1.17 4.08 9.51
CA ILE A 65 0.57 3.32 8.40
C ILE A 65 -0.94 3.53 8.42
N PHE A 66 -1.50 3.89 7.27
CA PHE A 66 -2.94 3.93 7.03
C PHE A 66 -3.34 2.70 6.22
N ALA A 67 -4.40 2.03 6.61
CA ALA A 67 -5.00 0.95 5.83
C ALA A 67 -6.50 1.20 5.66
N ALA A 68 -7.04 0.89 4.48
CA ALA A 68 -8.48 0.96 4.29
C ALA A 68 -9.20 0.04 5.27
N ALA A 69 -10.28 0.54 5.87
CA ALA A 69 -11.06 -0.17 6.87
C ALA A 69 -11.51 -1.55 6.39
N SER A 70 -11.44 -2.51 7.30
CA SER A 70 -11.99 -3.84 7.08
C SER A 70 -13.52 -3.80 7.00
N HIS A 71 -14.09 -4.65 6.20
CA HIS A 71 -15.53 -4.92 6.15
C HIS A 71 -15.77 -6.41 5.88
N ALA A 72 -17.04 -6.85 5.96
CA ALA A 72 -17.41 -8.27 5.89
C ALA A 72 -16.83 -9.05 4.69
N LYS A 73 -16.58 -8.38 3.56
CA LYS A 73 -16.05 -9.01 2.34
C LYS A 73 -14.54 -8.82 2.13
N SER A 74 -13.83 -8.02 2.96
CA SER A 74 -12.40 -7.80 2.76
C SER A 74 -11.72 -7.17 3.98
N GLN A 75 -10.67 -7.81 4.43
CA GLN A 75 -9.74 -7.33 5.45
C GLN A 75 -8.35 -7.06 4.86
N ARG A 76 -8.19 -7.22 3.56
CA ARG A 76 -6.88 -7.29 2.87
C ARG A 76 -5.96 -6.11 3.11
N PRO A 77 -6.40 -4.83 3.08
CA PRO A 77 -5.48 -3.72 3.36
C PRO A 77 -4.84 -3.80 4.74
N VAL A 78 -5.62 -4.15 5.75
CA VAL A 78 -5.12 -4.32 7.12
C VAL A 78 -4.17 -5.51 7.20
N LEU A 79 -4.58 -6.69 6.71
CA LEU A 79 -3.76 -7.91 6.71
C LEU A 79 -2.43 -7.74 5.97
N THR A 80 -2.40 -6.91 4.94
CA THR A 80 -1.19 -6.65 4.16
C THR A 80 -0.11 -5.93 4.96
N VAL A 81 -0.49 -4.97 5.81
CA VAL A 81 0.48 -4.09 6.49
C VAL A 81 0.54 -4.29 8.01
N GLN A 82 -0.32 -5.11 8.57
CA GLN A 82 -0.30 -5.41 10.00
C GLN A 82 1.05 -5.99 10.44
N PRO A 83 1.65 -7.01 9.74
CA PRO A 83 2.96 -7.51 10.12
C PRO A 83 4.06 -6.44 10.11
N LEU A 84 4.00 -5.51 9.14
CA LEU A 84 4.92 -4.38 9.07
C LEU A 84 4.73 -3.42 10.24
N ALA A 85 3.50 -3.04 10.54
CA ALA A 85 3.18 -2.11 11.63
C ALA A 85 3.65 -2.67 12.97
N GLU A 86 3.39 -3.95 13.23
CA GLU A 86 3.82 -4.65 14.45
C GLU A 86 5.36 -4.74 14.53
N SER A 87 6.03 -5.09 13.43
CA SER A 87 7.49 -5.18 13.37
C SER A 87 8.19 -3.86 13.61
N LEU A 88 7.62 -2.76 13.11
CA LEU A 88 8.17 -1.41 13.28
C LEU A 88 7.74 -0.76 14.62
N GLY A 89 6.69 -1.27 15.26
CA GLY A 89 6.10 -0.66 16.44
C GLY A 89 5.44 0.70 16.14
N VAL A 90 4.89 0.87 14.93
CA VAL A 90 4.25 2.12 14.50
C VAL A 90 2.72 2.01 14.49
N PRO A 91 1.99 3.14 14.66
CA PRO A 91 0.54 3.12 14.60
C PRO A 91 0.00 2.61 13.25
N LEU A 92 -0.99 1.71 13.28
CA LEU A 92 -1.81 1.29 12.16
C LEU A 92 -3.21 1.90 12.28
N LEU A 93 -3.55 2.84 11.43
CA LEU A 93 -4.83 3.54 11.39
C LEU A 93 -5.72 2.91 10.31
N SER A 94 -6.74 2.15 10.73
CA SER A 94 -7.56 1.31 9.83
C SER A 94 -9.06 1.57 9.96
N HIS A 95 -9.46 2.78 10.30
CA HIS A 95 -10.88 3.16 10.46
C HIS A 95 -11.45 3.96 9.28
N TYR A 96 -10.64 4.35 8.31
CA TYR A 96 -11.06 5.09 7.12
C TYR A 96 -11.57 4.18 6.01
N ARG A 97 -12.67 4.55 5.37
CA ARG A 97 -13.34 3.75 4.33
C ARG A 97 -12.80 4.11 2.95
N SER A 98 -12.41 3.11 2.20
CA SER A 98 -12.04 3.28 0.79
C SER A 98 -13.26 3.68 -0.05
N GLY A 99 -13.07 4.66 -0.95
CA GLY A 99 -14.11 5.23 -1.78
C GLY A 99 -14.93 6.34 -1.09
N ALA A 100 -14.54 6.76 0.12
CA ALA A 100 -15.26 7.80 0.87
C ALA A 100 -14.35 8.73 1.68
N ASP A 101 -13.26 8.22 2.26
CA ASP A 101 -12.51 8.96 3.27
C ASP A 101 -11.07 9.32 2.82
N GLU A 102 -10.72 9.19 1.52
CA GLU A 102 -9.38 9.45 0.97
C GLU A 102 -8.85 10.86 1.31
N ALA A 103 -9.71 11.87 1.20
CA ALA A 103 -9.34 13.25 1.54
C ALA A 103 -9.03 13.41 3.04
N GLN A 104 -9.75 12.70 3.91
CA GLN A 104 -9.50 12.73 5.36
C GLN A 104 -8.20 12.01 5.70
N VAL A 105 -7.93 10.85 5.08
CA VAL A 105 -6.65 10.13 5.20
C VAL A 105 -5.50 11.03 4.80
N LEU A 106 -5.61 11.67 3.64
CA LEU A 106 -4.57 12.56 3.15
C LEU A 106 -4.34 13.75 4.07
N THR A 107 -5.42 14.38 4.56
CA THR A 107 -5.32 15.47 5.54
C THR A 107 -4.58 15.02 6.80
N HIS A 108 -4.91 13.85 7.33
CA HIS A 108 -4.21 13.30 8.51
C HIS A 108 -2.74 12.99 8.18
N ALA A 109 -2.48 12.33 7.05
CA ALA A 109 -1.13 12.04 6.58
C ALA A 109 -0.27 13.30 6.47
N LEU A 110 -0.80 14.37 5.87
CA LEU A 110 -0.09 15.64 5.69
C LEU A 110 0.30 16.31 7.02
N HIS A 111 -0.44 16.09 8.09
CA HIS A 111 -0.11 16.61 9.42
C HIS A 111 0.87 15.71 10.23
N THR A 112 1.19 14.53 9.72
CA THR A 112 2.16 13.62 10.34
C THR A 112 3.58 14.14 10.14
N SER A 113 4.45 14.00 11.14
CA SER A 113 5.88 14.29 11.00
C SER A 113 6.66 13.04 10.64
N GLY A 114 7.12 12.93 9.39
CA GLY A 114 7.88 11.80 8.87
C GLY A 114 7.15 11.02 7.76
N PRO A 115 7.80 10.01 7.19
CA PRO A 115 7.25 9.23 6.07
C PRO A 115 5.96 8.48 6.44
N VAL A 116 5.03 8.44 5.51
CA VAL A 116 3.72 7.80 5.68
C VAL A 116 3.56 6.69 4.65
N LEU A 117 3.00 5.56 5.08
CA LEU A 117 2.56 4.49 4.17
C LEU A 117 1.03 4.41 4.19
N ILE A 118 0.42 4.34 3.00
CA ILE A 118 -1.01 4.13 2.79
C ILE A 118 -1.19 2.82 2.04
N CYS A 119 -1.86 1.84 2.65
CA CYS A 119 -2.26 0.59 2.01
C CYS A 119 -3.75 0.64 1.68
N TRP A 120 -4.09 0.63 0.39
CA TRP A 120 -5.44 0.94 -0.03
C TRP A 120 -6.01 -0.06 -1.03
N ARG A 121 -7.24 0.20 -1.51
CA ARG A 121 -7.89 -0.55 -2.58
C ARG A 121 -7.64 0.14 -3.92
N HIS A 122 -7.32 -0.65 -4.95
CA HIS A 122 -6.92 -0.11 -6.25
C HIS A 122 -7.95 0.86 -6.85
N GLU A 123 -9.25 0.63 -6.61
CA GLU A 123 -10.35 1.40 -7.17
C GLU A 123 -10.32 2.89 -6.78
N SER A 124 -9.67 3.23 -5.67
CA SER A 124 -9.64 4.61 -5.18
C SER A 124 -8.23 5.13 -4.84
N ILE A 125 -7.17 4.41 -5.20
CA ILE A 125 -5.80 4.90 -5.05
C ILE A 125 -5.56 6.15 -5.90
N SER A 126 -6.12 6.21 -7.11
CA SER A 126 -6.02 7.36 -8.00
C SER A 126 -6.53 8.67 -7.38
N MET A 127 -7.47 8.59 -6.43
CA MET A 127 -7.96 9.77 -5.71
C MET A 127 -6.86 10.46 -4.90
N PHE A 128 -5.95 9.70 -4.27
CA PHE A 128 -4.81 10.29 -3.56
C PHE A 128 -3.87 11.03 -4.51
N ALA A 129 -3.58 10.45 -5.68
CA ALA A 129 -2.76 11.11 -6.69
C ALA A 129 -3.41 12.42 -7.17
N HIS A 130 -4.71 12.39 -7.45
CA HIS A 130 -5.46 13.57 -7.85
C HIS A 130 -5.40 14.67 -6.78
N LEU A 131 -5.63 14.33 -5.52
CA LEU A 131 -5.57 15.26 -4.39
C LEU A 131 -4.15 15.82 -4.14
N LEU A 132 -3.11 15.09 -4.53
CA LEU A 132 -1.70 15.52 -4.49
C LEU A 132 -1.26 16.29 -5.75
N GLY A 133 -2.19 16.58 -6.68
CA GLY A 133 -1.92 17.37 -7.87
C GLY A 133 -1.42 16.56 -9.08
N HIS A 134 -1.61 15.24 -9.10
CA HIS A 134 -1.18 14.31 -10.14
C HIS A 134 -2.36 13.55 -10.78
N PRO A 135 -3.34 14.24 -11.42
CA PRO A 135 -4.45 13.56 -12.09
C PRO A 135 -3.99 12.68 -13.27
N GLU A 136 -2.81 12.96 -13.83
CA GLU A 136 -2.18 12.18 -14.90
C GLU A 136 -1.68 10.80 -14.45
N ALA A 137 -1.61 10.53 -13.16
CA ALA A 137 -1.24 9.21 -12.64
C ALA A 137 -2.19 8.07 -13.08
N GLY A 138 -3.40 8.46 -13.50
CA GLY A 138 -4.39 7.53 -14.00
C GLY A 138 -4.89 6.55 -12.93
N GLU A 139 -5.45 5.43 -13.37
CA GLU A 139 -5.96 4.40 -12.49
C GLU A 139 -4.88 3.40 -12.11
N TRP A 140 -4.99 2.87 -10.90
CA TRP A 140 -4.13 1.76 -10.46
C TRP A 140 -4.53 0.47 -11.18
N GLY A 141 -3.57 -0.20 -11.82
CA GLY A 141 -3.82 -1.42 -12.58
C GLY A 141 -4.50 -2.51 -11.74
N GLN A 142 -5.55 -3.13 -12.30
CA GLN A 142 -6.38 -4.10 -11.59
C GLN A 142 -5.60 -5.33 -11.11
N ASP A 143 -4.54 -5.73 -11.81
CA ASP A 143 -3.70 -6.88 -11.48
C ASP A 143 -2.32 -6.47 -10.93
N CYS A 144 -2.14 -5.18 -10.64
CA CYS A 144 -0.91 -4.64 -10.08
C CYS A 144 -0.91 -4.75 -8.55
N PHE A 145 -0.04 -5.59 -7.99
CA PHE A 145 0.16 -5.76 -6.55
C PHE A 145 1.59 -5.37 -6.12
N ASP A 146 2.49 -5.16 -7.05
CA ASP A 146 3.93 -5.06 -6.87
C ASP A 146 4.52 -3.66 -7.13
N ALA A 147 3.69 -2.63 -7.04
CA ALA A 147 4.12 -1.24 -7.19
C ALA A 147 4.02 -0.47 -5.86
N VAL A 148 4.83 0.58 -5.76
CA VAL A 148 4.70 1.66 -4.78
C VAL A 148 4.59 2.97 -5.54
N TRP A 149 3.52 3.72 -5.32
CA TRP A 149 3.46 5.12 -5.73
C TRP A 149 4.10 5.96 -4.64
N VAL A 150 5.12 6.70 -5.00
CA VAL A 150 5.91 7.53 -4.09
C VAL A 150 5.68 8.98 -4.43
N PHE A 151 5.22 9.74 -3.44
CA PHE A 151 5.06 11.18 -3.51
C PHE A 151 6.06 11.83 -2.55
N ARG A 152 6.93 12.66 -3.11
CA ARG A 152 7.92 13.44 -2.34
C ARG A 152 7.66 14.91 -2.53
N ARG A 153 7.71 15.66 -1.44
CA ARG A 153 7.53 17.10 -1.48
C ARG A 153 8.81 17.79 -1.95
N GLU A 154 8.68 18.60 -2.99
CA GLU A 154 9.74 19.45 -3.52
C GLU A 154 9.24 20.92 -3.53
N GLY A 155 9.57 21.67 -2.48
CA GLY A 155 9.00 22.99 -2.24
C GLY A 155 7.49 22.92 -1.95
N GLU A 156 6.70 23.59 -2.79
CA GLU A 156 5.23 23.58 -2.65
C GLU A 156 4.54 22.46 -3.44
N GLN A 157 5.27 21.75 -4.27
CA GLN A 157 4.73 20.71 -5.14
C GLN A 157 5.08 19.31 -4.66
N TRP A 158 4.27 18.33 -5.04
CA TRP A 158 4.56 16.93 -4.89
C TRP A 158 5.15 16.38 -6.19
N ARG A 159 6.22 15.62 -6.09
CA ARG A 159 6.77 14.83 -7.19
C ARG A 159 6.30 13.40 -7.03
N TRP A 160 5.70 12.86 -8.08
CA TRP A 160 5.22 11.49 -8.13
C TRP A 160 6.16 10.59 -8.93
N THR A 161 6.40 9.38 -8.42
CA THR A 161 7.15 8.32 -9.11
C THR A 161 6.54 6.97 -8.78
N ILE A 162 6.71 5.99 -9.69
CA ILE A 162 6.32 4.60 -9.45
C ILE A 162 7.59 3.78 -9.23
N THR A 163 7.61 2.99 -8.17
CA THR A 163 8.73 2.09 -7.83
C THR A 163 8.21 0.66 -7.79
N PRO A 164 8.81 -0.29 -8.52
CA PRO A 164 8.47 -1.70 -8.37
C PRO A 164 8.94 -2.21 -7.01
N GLN A 165 8.14 -3.07 -6.38
CA GLN A 165 8.54 -3.73 -5.13
C GLN A 165 9.62 -4.78 -5.38
N ALA A 166 9.50 -5.56 -6.46
CA ALA A 166 10.42 -6.63 -6.87
C ALA A 166 10.71 -7.64 -5.73
N LEU A 167 9.69 -8.02 -4.97
CA LEU A 167 9.79 -8.85 -3.77
C LEU A 167 9.60 -10.33 -4.04
N LEU A 168 8.69 -10.66 -4.94
CA LEU A 168 8.31 -12.03 -5.24
C LEU A 168 8.70 -12.42 -6.66
N ALA A 169 8.77 -13.73 -6.92
CA ALA A 169 8.93 -14.22 -8.28
C ALA A 169 7.80 -13.68 -9.18
N SER A 170 8.16 -13.28 -10.40
CA SER A 170 7.26 -12.66 -11.40
C SER A 170 6.83 -11.21 -11.10
N ASP A 171 7.34 -10.59 -10.04
CA ASP A 171 7.17 -9.14 -9.86
C ASP A 171 7.94 -8.37 -10.96
N GLU A 172 7.39 -7.24 -11.38
CA GLU A 172 8.11 -6.35 -12.28
C GLU A 172 9.34 -5.75 -11.59
N ARG A 173 10.43 -5.63 -12.32
CA ARG A 173 11.72 -5.11 -11.80
C ARG A 173 12.06 -3.72 -12.32
N LEU A 174 11.34 -3.26 -13.34
CA LEU A 174 11.51 -1.94 -13.93
C LEU A 174 10.30 -1.06 -13.60
N PRO A 175 10.49 0.27 -13.46
CA PRO A 175 9.38 1.18 -13.30
C PRO A 175 8.39 1.02 -14.44
N ARG A 176 7.10 0.96 -14.13
CA ARG A 176 6.05 0.93 -15.14
C ARG A 176 6.07 2.22 -15.92
N SER A 177 6.06 2.12 -17.25
CA SER A 177 5.85 3.29 -18.09
C SER A 177 4.42 3.78 -17.85
N THR A 178 4.27 5.04 -17.53
CA THR A 178 2.98 5.73 -17.60
C THR A 178 2.69 5.93 -19.08
N ALA A 179 1.82 5.10 -19.65
CA ALA A 179 1.32 5.28 -21.01
C ALA A 179 0.31 6.43 -21.05
#